data_3001f3d6cce0b66411c09abcb267556b
#
_entry.id   3001f3d6cce0b66411c09abcb267556b
#
_cell.length_a   1.000
_cell.length_b   1.000
_cell.length_c   1.000
_cell.angle_alpha   90.00
_cell.angle_beta   90.00
_cell.angle_gamma   90.00
#
_symmetry.space_group_name_H-M   'P 1'
#
loop_
_entity.id
_entity.type
_entity.pdbx_description
1 polymer ?
#
loop_
_entity_poly.entity_id
_entity_poly.type
_entity_poly.pdbx_seq_one_letter_code
_entity_poly.pdbx_strand_id
1 'polypeptide(L)'
;MAANLTTRDVKEGMDLPILDKAVKPVTVVLGAVASRDWRPQHHDYKFATGNNGLDDIIMNTPNLAAWFERYLTDWTGPKGRLGRIKFRMKDSIYPGDTMHFAGKVTKVTRAAKGTAWVDVSINLTAGPKQCVGCEARIAVPETPEANPWKLKGDDWKP
;
A
#
# COMPACT_ATOMS: atom_id res chain seq x y z
N MET A 1 12.87 -14.40 1.60
CA MET A 1 12.18 -14.98 0.41
C MET A 1 10.78 -14.40 0.42
N ALA A 2 10.27 -13.93 -0.72
CA ALA A 2 8.88 -13.48 -0.81
C ALA A 2 7.94 -14.64 -0.45
N ALA A 3 6.93 -14.37 0.36
CA ALA A 3 5.91 -15.37 0.67
C ALA A 3 5.18 -15.77 -0.63
N ASN A 4 4.75 -17.02 -0.74
CA ASN A 4 3.83 -17.48 -1.78
C ASN A 4 2.54 -17.93 -1.09
N LEU A 5 1.79 -16.94 -0.57
CA LEU A 5 0.58 -17.23 0.17
C LEU A 5 -0.49 -17.85 -0.72
N THR A 6 -1.19 -18.81 -0.12
CA THR A 6 -2.46 -19.36 -0.64
C THR A 6 -3.58 -19.02 0.35
N THR A 7 -4.82 -19.32 -0.02
CA THR A 7 -5.96 -19.11 0.89
C THR A 7 -5.88 -19.92 2.18
N ARG A 8 -5.07 -20.99 2.22
CA ARG A 8 -4.84 -21.79 3.45
C ARG A 8 -4.04 -21.02 4.51
N ASP A 9 -3.23 -20.06 4.05
CA ASP A 9 -2.34 -19.26 4.88
C ASP A 9 -3.02 -17.97 5.38
N VAL A 10 -4.25 -17.69 4.90
CA VAL A 10 -4.96 -16.43 5.16
C VAL A 10 -6.31 -16.71 5.82
N LYS A 11 -6.60 -16.00 6.91
CA LYS A 11 -7.90 -16.07 7.62
C LYS A 11 -8.35 -14.68 8.06
N GLU A 12 -9.66 -14.51 8.18
CA GLU A 12 -10.26 -13.28 8.73
C GLU A 12 -9.74 -13.01 10.15
N GLY A 13 -9.48 -11.74 10.44
CA GLY A 13 -8.89 -11.29 11.70
C GLY A 13 -7.37 -11.44 11.80
N MET A 14 -6.71 -12.04 10.81
CA MET A 14 -5.25 -12.19 10.79
C MET A 14 -4.57 -10.83 10.61
N ASP A 15 -3.57 -10.56 11.43
CA ASP A 15 -2.71 -9.40 11.27
C ASP A 15 -1.62 -9.67 10.21
N LEU A 16 -1.34 -8.67 9.39
CA LEU A 16 -0.24 -8.69 8.43
C LEU A 16 1.08 -8.38 9.16
N PRO A 17 2.23 -8.84 8.64
CA PRO A 17 3.52 -8.42 9.15
C PRO A 17 3.68 -6.91 9.13
N ILE A 18 4.23 -6.34 10.19
CA ILE A 18 4.53 -4.91 10.26
C ILE A 18 5.61 -4.55 9.24
N LEU A 19 5.44 -3.39 8.59
CA LEU A 19 6.47 -2.78 7.76
C LEU A 19 6.80 -1.39 8.29
N ASP A 20 8.04 -1.21 8.73
CA ASP A 20 8.59 0.09 9.08
C ASP A 20 9.46 0.63 7.94
N LYS A 21 9.24 1.90 7.57
CA LYS A 21 10.01 2.55 6.52
C LYS A 21 10.41 3.96 6.91
N ALA A 22 11.69 4.18 7.13
CA ALA A 22 12.24 5.52 7.32
C ALA A 22 12.08 6.35 6.02
N VAL A 23 11.53 7.54 6.16
CA VAL A 23 11.34 8.50 5.09
C VAL A 23 12.54 9.44 5.02
N LYS A 24 13.27 9.39 3.91
CA LYS A 24 14.40 10.30 3.63
C LYS A 24 13.95 11.33 2.60
N PRO A 25 14.62 12.50 2.48
CA PRO A 25 14.33 13.47 1.42
C PRO A 25 14.29 12.80 0.03
N VAL A 26 15.25 11.93 -0.26
CA VAL A 26 15.29 11.16 -1.51
C VAL A 26 14.06 10.28 -1.72
N THR A 27 13.45 9.73 -0.66
CA THR A 27 12.22 8.93 -0.76
C THR A 27 11.05 9.78 -1.28
N VAL A 28 10.95 11.02 -0.82
CA VAL A 28 9.91 11.98 -1.23
C VAL A 28 10.15 12.43 -2.67
N VAL A 29 11.35 12.93 -2.96
CA VAL A 29 11.70 13.49 -4.28
C VAL A 29 11.62 12.43 -5.38
N LEU A 30 12.24 11.26 -5.19
CA LEU A 30 12.21 10.21 -6.21
C LEU A 30 10.81 9.65 -6.43
N GLY A 31 9.98 9.58 -5.40
CA GLY A 31 8.58 9.17 -5.55
C GLY A 31 7.77 10.16 -6.38
N ALA A 32 7.98 11.46 -6.19
CA ALA A 32 7.38 12.50 -7.02
C ALA A 32 7.86 12.43 -8.48
N VAL A 33 9.17 12.28 -8.69
CA VAL A 33 9.75 12.14 -10.04
C VAL A 33 9.20 10.88 -10.74
N ALA A 34 9.17 9.73 -10.07
CA ALA A 34 8.71 8.48 -10.64
C ALA A 34 7.23 8.54 -11.06
N SER A 35 6.41 9.26 -10.31
CA SER A 35 4.99 9.46 -10.60
C SER A 35 4.69 10.70 -11.47
N ARG A 36 5.71 11.42 -11.93
CA ARG A 36 5.61 12.67 -12.71
C ARG A 36 4.77 13.74 -12.00
N ASP A 37 4.84 13.79 -10.71
CA ASP A 37 4.18 14.83 -9.89
C ASP A 37 5.17 15.98 -9.66
N TRP A 38 5.11 16.94 -10.54
CA TRP A 38 6.04 18.09 -10.57
C TRP A 38 5.64 19.23 -9.64
N ARG A 39 4.71 19.01 -8.71
CA ARG A 39 4.31 20.03 -7.74
C ARG A 39 5.49 20.38 -6.83
N PRO A 40 5.85 21.67 -6.67
CA PRO A 40 7.05 22.10 -5.95
C PRO A 40 7.09 21.60 -4.48
N GLN A 41 5.95 21.43 -3.84
CA GLN A 41 5.86 20.94 -2.45
C GLN A 41 6.51 19.57 -2.20
N HIS A 42 6.84 18.84 -3.25
CA HIS A 42 7.45 17.51 -3.14
C HIS A 42 8.98 17.53 -3.33
N HIS A 43 9.56 18.67 -3.71
CA HIS A 43 10.99 18.77 -4.01
C HIS A 43 11.62 20.15 -3.73
N ASP A 44 10.82 21.19 -3.52
CA ASP A 44 11.29 22.53 -3.16
C ASP A 44 10.89 22.86 -1.71
N TYR A 45 11.88 22.81 -0.81
CA TYR A 45 11.69 23.10 0.60
C TYR A 45 11.17 24.52 0.84
N LYS A 46 11.72 25.53 0.14
CA LYS A 46 11.29 26.93 0.31
C LYS A 46 9.85 27.14 -0.12
N PHE A 47 9.44 26.50 -1.19
CA PHE A 47 8.05 26.53 -1.63
C PHE A 47 7.13 25.81 -0.63
N ALA A 48 7.51 24.62 -0.18
CA ALA A 48 6.72 23.83 0.76
C ALA A 48 6.47 24.59 2.07
N THR A 49 7.52 25.16 2.65
CA THR A 49 7.42 25.87 3.94
C THR A 49 6.87 27.28 3.80
N GLY A 50 7.30 28.03 2.81
CA GLY A 50 6.91 29.44 2.64
C GLY A 50 5.54 29.64 2.00
N ASN A 51 5.22 28.89 0.94
CA ASN A 51 3.96 29.07 0.21
C ASN A 51 2.83 28.20 0.73
N ASN A 52 3.12 26.97 1.19
CA ASN A 52 2.11 26.01 1.63
C ASN A 52 2.02 25.90 3.15
N GLY A 53 2.93 26.53 3.92
CA GLY A 53 2.93 26.45 5.38
C GLY A 53 3.17 25.04 5.93
N LEU A 54 3.89 24.21 5.18
CA LEU A 54 4.25 22.86 5.59
C LEU A 54 5.56 22.90 6.40
N ASP A 55 5.82 21.85 7.16
CA ASP A 55 7.06 21.74 7.95
C ASP A 55 8.27 21.38 7.09
N ASP A 56 8.06 20.65 5.98
CA ASP A 56 9.08 20.21 5.03
C ASP A 56 8.42 19.83 3.69
N ILE A 57 9.19 19.34 2.73
CA ILE A 57 8.66 18.68 1.54
C ILE A 57 7.84 17.44 1.94
N ILE A 58 6.73 17.18 1.25
CA ILE A 58 5.81 16.09 1.63
C ILE A 58 5.77 14.98 0.61
N MET A 59 5.51 13.75 1.11
CA MET A 59 5.26 12.60 0.26
C MET A 59 3.98 12.79 -0.56
N ASN A 60 4.04 12.49 -1.85
CA ASN A 60 2.87 12.60 -2.74
C ASN A 60 1.98 11.33 -2.70
N THR A 61 0.73 11.50 -3.10
CA THR A 61 -0.28 10.44 -3.11
C THR A 61 0.10 9.20 -3.94
N PRO A 62 0.65 9.32 -5.17
CA PRO A 62 1.08 8.16 -5.94
C PRO A 62 2.20 7.34 -5.27
N ASN A 63 3.15 8.01 -4.60
CA ASN A 63 4.19 7.32 -3.84
C ASN A 63 3.60 6.52 -2.67
N LEU A 64 2.62 7.10 -1.95
CA LEU A 64 1.89 6.37 -0.90
C LEU A 64 1.13 5.16 -1.46
N ALA A 65 0.47 5.29 -2.60
CA ALA A 65 -0.21 4.17 -3.27
C ALA A 65 0.76 3.03 -3.56
N ALA A 66 1.95 3.35 -4.09
CA ALA A 66 3.00 2.36 -4.37
C ALA A 66 3.51 1.66 -3.09
N TRP A 67 3.61 2.37 -1.96
CA TRP A 67 3.98 1.76 -0.68
C TRP A 67 2.90 0.82 -0.14
N PHE A 68 1.62 1.12 -0.29
CA PHE A 68 0.54 0.20 0.06
C PHE A 68 0.54 -1.04 -0.83
N GLU A 69 0.73 -0.86 -2.15
CA GLU A 69 0.86 -1.99 -3.08
C GLU A 69 2.04 -2.87 -2.72
N ARG A 70 3.21 -2.28 -2.46
CA ARG A 70 4.39 -3.00 -2.01
C ARG A 70 4.15 -3.77 -0.71
N TYR A 71 3.52 -3.15 0.28
CA TYR A 71 3.19 -3.78 1.56
C TYR A 71 2.36 -5.06 1.36
N LEU A 72 1.36 -4.98 0.50
CA LEU A 72 0.48 -6.10 0.19
C LEU A 72 1.18 -7.19 -0.65
N THR A 73 1.97 -6.80 -1.63
CA THR A 73 2.64 -7.76 -2.52
C THR A 73 3.86 -8.41 -1.87
N ASP A 74 4.58 -7.72 -0.98
CA ASP A 74 5.63 -8.31 -0.15
C ASP A 74 5.04 -9.39 0.80
N TRP A 75 3.82 -9.16 1.32
CA TRP A 75 3.11 -10.12 2.15
C TRP A 75 2.60 -11.33 1.35
N THR A 76 1.89 -11.10 0.24
CA THR A 76 1.27 -12.18 -0.53
C THR A 76 2.24 -12.91 -1.46
N GLY A 77 3.31 -12.25 -1.84
CA GLY A 77 4.27 -12.74 -2.83
C GLY A 77 3.83 -12.52 -4.28
N PRO A 78 4.58 -13.05 -5.25
CA PRO A 78 4.47 -12.70 -6.66
C PRO A 78 3.15 -13.12 -7.33
N LYS A 79 2.40 -14.02 -6.71
CA LYS A 79 1.07 -14.43 -7.20
C LYS A 79 -0.06 -13.54 -6.68
N GLY A 80 0.18 -12.77 -5.64
CA GLY A 80 -0.77 -11.75 -5.19
C GLY A 80 -1.00 -10.70 -6.27
N ARG A 81 -2.27 -10.41 -6.58
CA ARG A 81 -2.63 -9.37 -7.55
C ARG A 81 -3.57 -8.37 -6.92
N LEU A 82 -3.09 -7.13 -6.78
CA LEU A 82 -3.91 -6.03 -6.26
C LEU A 82 -5.10 -5.79 -7.20
N GLY A 83 -6.30 -5.83 -6.64
CA GLY A 83 -7.55 -5.58 -7.36
C GLY A 83 -8.05 -4.16 -7.15
N ARG A 84 -8.06 -3.71 -5.90
CA ARG A 84 -8.54 -2.39 -5.53
C ARG A 84 -7.79 -1.85 -4.32
N ILE A 85 -7.56 -0.55 -4.33
CA ILE A 85 -7.04 0.20 -3.20
C ILE A 85 -7.83 1.49 -3.05
N LYS A 86 -8.23 1.82 -1.83
CA LYS A 86 -8.87 3.08 -1.48
C LYS A 86 -8.27 3.57 -0.17
N PHE A 87 -7.72 4.76 -0.17
CA PHE A 87 -7.15 5.35 1.04
C PHE A 87 -7.47 6.83 1.16
N ARG A 88 -7.42 7.31 2.40
CA ARG A 88 -7.63 8.71 2.74
C ARG A 88 -6.46 9.19 3.59
N MET A 89 -5.77 10.21 3.07
CA MET A 89 -4.74 10.94 3.82
C MET A 89 -5.41 11.85 4.84
N LYS A 90 -4.89 11.83 6.06
CA LYS A 90 -5.32 12.69 7.17
C LYS A 90 -4.20 13.64 7.57
N ASP A 91 -2.96 13.16 7.51
CA ASP A 91 -1.78 13.89 7.90
C ASP A 91 -0.67 13.76 6.86
N SER A 92 0.21 14.78 6.80
CA SER A 92 1.38 14.79 5.92
C SER A 92 2.49 13.91 6.47
N ILE A 93 3.24 13.30 5.57
CA ILE A 93 4.43 12.50 5.87
C ILE A 93 5.64 13.23 5.33
N TYR A 94 6.62 13.48 6.21
CA TYR A 94 7.80 14.29 5.97
C TYR A 94 9.09 13.47 5.98
N PRO A 95 10.18 13.99 5.42
CA PRO A 95 11.52 13.50 5.72
C PRO A 95 11.78 13.47 7.23
N GLY A 96 12.40 12.39 7.72
CA GLY A 96 12.60 12.16 9.15
C GLY A 96 11.52 11.32 9.82
N ASP A 97 10.32 11.23 9.26
CA ASP A 97 9.28 10.31 9.74
C ASP A 97 9.67 8.85 9.50
N THR A 98 9.12 7.96 10.29
CA THR A 98 9.10 6.52 10.01
C THR A 98 7.66 6.10 9.76
N MET A 99 7.36 5.70 8.54
CA MET A 99 6.07 5.09 8.19
C MET A 99 5.96 3.71 8.82
N HIS A 100 4.92 3.50 9.61
CA HIS A 100 4.58 2.23 10.24
C HIS A 100 3.27 1.71 9.64
N PHE A 101 3.37 0.63 8.86
CA PHE A 101 2.22 -0.04 8.26
C PHE A 101 1.78 -1.21 9.12
N ALA A 102 0.53 -1.20 9.54
CA ALA A 102 -0.14 -2.30 10.23
C ALA A 102 -1.43 -2.66 9.48
N GLY A 103 -1.55 -3.90 9.05
CA GLY A 103 -2.71 -4.40 8.30
C GLY A 103 -3.41 -5.53 9.01
N LYS A 104 -4.72 -5.68 8.73
CA LYS A 104 -5.55 -6.78 9.22
C LYS A 104 -6.47 -7.28 8.11
N VAL A 105 -6.54 -8.59 7.92
CA VAL A 105 -7.50 -9.23 7.03
C VAL A 105 -8.92 -9.05 7.59
N THR A 106 -9.79 -8.41 6.82
CA THR A 106 -11.19 -8.16 7.23
C THR A 106 -12.16 -9.16 6.65
N LYS A 107 -11.84 -9.72 5.46
CA LYS A 107 -12.70 -10.70 4.79
C LYS A 107 -11.92 -11.55 3.81
N VAL A 108 -12.32 -12.82 3.67
CA VAL A 108 -11.85 -13.73 2.61
C VAL A 108 -13.05 -14.24 1.84
N THR A 109 -13.07 -14.04 0.51
CA THR A 109 -14.20 -14.45 -0.35
C THR A 109 -13.68 -15.22 -1.54
N ARG A 110 -14.24 -16.40 -1.83
CA ARG A 110 -13.88 -17.17 -3.02
C ARG A 110 -14.16 -16.36 -4.29
N ALA A 111 -13.27 -16.50 -5.25
CA ALA A 111 -13.34 -15.88 -6.57
C ALA A 111 -13.26 -16.97 -7.67
N ALA A 112 -13.17 -16.53 -8.94
CA ALA A 112 -13.08 -17.44 -10.07
C ALA A 112 -11.77 -18.24 -10.11
N LYS A 113 -11.80 -19.40 -10.74
CA LYS A 113 -10.64 -20.19 -11.17
C LYS A 113 -9.61 -20.48 -10.07
N GLY A 114 -10.08 -20.89 -8.90
CA GLY A 114 -9.21 -21.30 -7.78
C GLY A 114 -8.43 -20.12 -7.18
N THR A 115 -9.06 -18.96 -7.11
CA THR A 115 -8.53 -17.77 -6.44
C THR A 115 -9.50 -17.28 -5.37
N ALA A 116 -9.03 -16.39 -4.49
CA ALA A 116 -9.89 -15.71 -3.54
C ALA A 116 -9.53 -14.23 -3.44
N TRP A 117 -10.53 -13.43 -3.12
CA TRP A 117 -10.36 -12.05 -2.71
C TRP A 117 -10.10 -11.98 -1.22
N VAL A 118 -9.07 -11.25 -0.86
CA VAL A 118 -8.75 -10.91 0.52
C VAL A 118 -8.91 -9.40 0.68
N ASP A 119 -9.85 -9.00 1.51
CA ASP A 119 -10.04 -7.62 1.91
C ASP A 119 -9.15 -7.34 3.13
N VAL A 120 -8.44 -6.22 3.10
CA VAL A 120 -7.48 -5.82 4.12
C VAL A 120 -7.73 -4.36 4.52
N SER A 121 -7.82 -4.11 5.83
CA SER A 121 -7.74 -2.76 6.38
C SER A 121 -6.31 -2.49 6.81
N ILE A 122 -5.75 -1.37 6.38
CA ILE A 122 -4.36 -0.99 6.69
C ILE A 122 -4.35 0.39 7.34
N ASN A 123 -3.60 0.50 8.41
CA ASN A 123 -3.32 1.72 9.13
C ASN A 123 -1.88 2.13 8.92
N LEU A 124 -1.66 3.36 8.47
CA LEU A 124 -0.34 3.95 8.34
C LEU A 124 -0.19 5.10 9.33
N THR A 125 0.76 4.96 10.23
CA THR A 125 1.12 5.99 11.21
C THR A 125 2.55 6.48 10.98
N ALA A 126 2.86 7.68 11.51
CA ALA A 126 4.21 8.22 11.59
C ALA A 126 4.39 8.85 12.99
N GLY A 127 5.05 8.13 13.89
CA GLY A 127 5.05 8.46 15.32
C GLY A 127 3.62 8.50 15.87
N PRO A 128 3.19 9.57 16.54
CA PRO A 128 1.84 9.72 17.08
C PRO A 128 0.78 10.05 16.00
N LYS A 129 1.20 10.40 14.78
CA LYS A 129 0.29 10.83 13.71
C LYS A 129 -0.39 9.64 13.05
N GLN A 130 -1.72 9.70 12.93
CA GLN A 130 -2.53 8.79 12.12
C GLN A 130 -2.57 9.30 10.68
N CYS A 131 -1.58 8.95 9.87
CA CYS A 131 -1.40 9.57 8.56
C CYS A 131 -2.39 9.10 7.50
N VAL A 132 -2.63 7.79 7.38
CA VAL A 132 -3.48 7.24 6.32
C VAL A 132 -4.25 6.01 6.80
N GLY A 133 -5.56 5.99 6.54
CA GLY A 133 -6.37 4.77 6.58
C GLY A 133 -6.56 4.24 5.15
N CYS A 134 -6.38 2.94 4.95
CA CYS A 134 -6.46 2.29 3.65
C CYS A 134 -7.29 1.01 3.70
N GLU A 135 -8.16 0.84 2.71
CA GLU A 135 -8.85 -0.41 2.42
C GLU A 135 -8.35 -0.95 1.09
N ALA A 136 -7.97 -2.21 1.08
CA ALA A 136 -7.44 -2.86 -0.10
C ALA A 136 -8.12 -4.20 -0.33
N ARG A 137 -8.19 -4.62 -1.59
CA ARG A 137 -8.60 -5.96 -2.01
C ARG A 137 -7.52 -6.56 -2.88
N ILE A 138 -7.00 -7.71 -2.50
CA ILE A 138 -5.97 -8.43 -3.22
C ILE A 138 -6.43 -9.85 -3.52
N ALA A 139 -6.18 -10.32 -4.73
CA ALA A 139 -6.44 -11.70 -5.10
C ALA A 139 -5.24 -12.58 -4.71
N VAL A 140 -5.52 -13.72 -4.08
CA VAL A 140 -4.53 -14.76 -3.77
C VAL A 140 -4.97 -16.10 -4.37
N PRO A 141 -4.04 -17.00 -4.71
CA PRO A 141 -4.38 -18.32 -5.23
C PRO A 141 -4.94 -19.24 -4.12
N GLU A 142 -5.84 -20.14 -4.45
CA GLU A 142 -6.30 -21.22 -3.55
C GLU A 142 -5.28 -22.36 -3.45
N THR A 143 -4.56 -22.60 -4.55
CA THR A 143 -3.49 -23.61 -4.61
C THR A 143 -2.24 -23.03 -5.27
N PRO A 144 -1.06 -23.66 -5.10
CA PRO A 144 0.17 -23.20 -5.74
C PRO A 144 0.11 -23.13 -7.27
N GLU A 145 -0.79 -23.88 -7.92
CA GLU A 145 -0.94 -23.90 -9.38
C GLU A 145 -1.81 -22.77 -9.90
N ALA A 146 -2.74 -22.28 -9.09
CA ALA A 146 -3.61 -21.17 -9.45
C ALA A 146 -2.82 -19.86 -9.59
N ASN A 147 -3.27 -19.00 -10.49
CA ASN A 147 -2.58 -17.73 -10.74
C ASN A 147 -3.59 -16.60 -10.99
N PRO A 148 -3.81 -15.71 -10.02
CA PRO A 148 -4.70 -14.54 -10.15
C PRO A 148 -4.38 -13.63 -11.35
N TRP A 149 -3.13 -13.60 -11.82
CA TRP A 149 -2.74 -12.79 -12.98
C TRP A 149 -3.31 -13.30 -14.32
N LYS A 150 -3.81 -14.54 -14.35
CA LYS A 150 -4.49 -15.11 -15.54
C LYS A 150 -5.97 -14.74 -15.62
N LEU A 151 -6.56 -14.15 -14.57
CA LEU A 151 -7.96 -13.72 -14.56
C LEU A 151 -8.16 -12.53 -15.48
N LYS A 152 -9.21 -12.55 -16.31
CA LYS A 152 -9.56 -11.50 -17.27
C LYS A 152 -11.08 -11.36 -17.37
N GLY A 153 -11.54 -10.20 -17.86
CA GLY A 153 -12.96 -9.94 -18.11
C GLY A 153 -13.83 -10.23 -16.88
N ASP A 154 -14.85 -11.03 -17.04
CA ASP A 154 -15.82 -11.35 -15.97
C ASP A 154 -15.25 -12.13 -14.79
N ASP A 155 -14.11 -12.83 -14.97
CA ASP A 155 -13.41 -13.50 -13.89
C ASP A 155 -12.63 -12.54 -12.97
N TRP A 156 -12.36 -11.31 -13.46
CA TRP A 156 -11.65 -10.27 -12.71
C TRP A 156 -12.59 -9.13 -12.33
N LYS A 157 -13.24 -9.25 -11.16
CA LYS A 157 -14.17 -8.23 -10.60
C LYS A 157 -13.77 -7.91 -9.16
N PRO A 158 -12.72 -7.05 -8.92
CA PRO A 158 -12.25 -6.66 -7.60
C PRO A 158 -13.23 -5.76 -6.83
#